data_944d847d0a404afc538c9d0ef6315741
#
_entry.id   944d847d0a404afc538c9d0ef6315741
#
_cell.length_a   1.000
_cell.length_b   1.000
_cell.length_c   1.000
_cell.angle_alpha   90.00
_cell.angle_beta   90.00
_cell.angle_gamma   90.00
#
_symmetry.space_group_name_H-M   'P 1'
#
loop_
_entity.id
_entity.type
_entity.pdbx_description
1 polymer ?
#
loop_
_entity_poly.entity_id
_entity_poly.type
_entity_poly.pdbx_seq_one_letter_code
_entity_poly.pdbx_strand_id
1 'polypeptide(L)'
;LRLLTRLRAALAAVLVLAASPVLAKPAAKPQPILTAGAVASPDRYGALAAQQILKAGGNAVDAAVATAFALAVTYPEAGNLGGGGFMTLQVDGKPYFLDYRETAPAAAKADMYLGADGEPVAALSLFGNLAVGTPGTVRGMAMAHERFGKLPWAKVLAPAIGYARDGFLVTPQLIGILDGSRAPFATTNFEAHFGGLKAGQMFRQPALADTLTRIAKSGDKGFYEGETADLIVAQMQRGPVKGLITKADLAAYKAVWREPLKATWRGYDVVTAPPPSSGGIALMQLLLMKQDAGKLFTGAPLNSPQYVHLVSEIEKRVFADRAEYLGDPDFVKVPVSNLIDPAYVAKRAAEIDPAKPSPTKAVVPGLEKPQTTHFSIVDRWGNAVSNTYTLNGWFGSGVVVEGAGFLLNDEMDDFSAKPGAPNMFGVVGGQANAIAPGKRPLSSMTPTILTKNGKVAMVIGTPGGSRIFTSVFQVLADVYDHGLTLAAAQKAQRFHHQLLPENTIFFEPYAPASDGLKAALETRGYKTETQDFNGDIEAIQVVGRTPVPEADPRARGVALVVK
;
A
#
# COMPACT_ATOMS: atom_id res chain seq x y z
N LEU A 1 83.12 38.68 45.80
CA LEU A 1 83.26 40.13 45.58
C LEU A 1 82.00 40.66 44.86
N ARG A 2 81.22 41.38 45.59
CA ARG A 2 80.49 42.61 45.23
C ARG A 2 79.81 42.65 43.83
N LEU A 3 78.67 43.13 43.59
CA LEU A 3 77.80 44.13 44.23
C LEU A 3 76.47 44.21 43.49
N LEU A 4 75.39 44.34 44.23
CA LEU A 4 74.29 45.31 44.04
C LEU A 4 73.40 45.30 42.79
N THR A 5 72.19 44.91 43.02
CA THR A 5 70.98 45.75 43.11
C THR A 5 70.50 46.38 41.82
N ARG A 6 69.28 46.04 41.42
CA ARG A 6 68.13 46.96 41.52
C ARG A 6 66.84 46.28 41.11
N LEU A 7 65.88 46.30 42.02
CA LEU A 7 64.45 46.07 41.77
C LEU A 7 63.92 46.96 40.62
N ARG A 8 63.15 46.38 39.73
CA ARG A 8 62.08 47.10 39.08
C ARG A 8 60.85 46.23 39.16
N ALA A 9 59.90 46.59 40.01
CA ALA A 9 58.55 46.11 40.04
C ALA A 9 57.82 46.59 38.79
N ALA A 10 57.40 45.67 37.94
CA ALA A 10 56.43 45.96 36.89
C ALA A 10 55.06 45.44 37.35
N LEU A 11 54.15 46.36 37.69
CA LEU A 11 52.75 46.10 37.94
C LEU A 11 52.14 45.63 36.61
N ALA A 12 51.83 44.35 36.49
CA ALA A 12 50.97 43.87 35.42
C ALA A 12 49.50 44.01 35.87
N ALA A 13 48.84 45.05 35.36
CA ALA A 13 47.39 45.17 35.49
C ALA A 13 46.71 44.09 34.66
N VAL A 14 46.14 43.06 35.32
CA VAL A 14 45.29 42.05 34.70
C VAL A 14 43.93 42.71 34.50
N LEU A 15 43.63 43.11 33.24
CA LEU A 15 42.29 43.45 32.82
C LEU A 15 41.45 42.13 32.69
N VAL A 16 40.67 41.84 33.71
CA VAL A 16 39.60 40.81 33.61
C VAL A 16 38.48 41.41 32.79
N LEU A 17 38.48 41.10 31.51
CA LEU A 17 37.30 41.29 30.66
C LEU A 17 36.23 40.32 31.14
N ALA A 18 35.27 40.83 31.90
CA ALA A 18 34.05 40.11 32.22
C ALA A 18 33.24 39.90 30.90
N ALA A 19 33.42 38.74 30.25
CA ALA A 19 32.56 38.32 29.19
C ALA A 19 31.17 38.04 29.77
N SER A 20 30.25 38.96 29.59
CA SER A 20 28.82 38.71 29.85
C SER A 20 28.36 37.50 29.04
N PRO A 21 27.71 36.48 29.65
CA PRO A 21 27.16 35.40 28.90
C PRO A 21 26.09 35.97 27.95
N VAL A 22 26.37 35.92 26.65
CA VAL A 22 25.36 36.15 25.63
C VAL A 22 24.36 35.03 25.82
N LEU A 23 23.25 35.30 26.49
CA LEU A 23 22.09 34.40 26.51
C LEU A 23 21.69 34.14 25.06
N ALA A 24 22.07 32.98 24.55
CA ALA A 24 21.60 32.53 23.25
C ALA A 24 20.07 32.62 23.25
N LYS A 25 19.53 33.44 22.37
CA LYS A 25 18.08 33.51 22.14
C LYS A 25 17.57 32.07 21.95
N PRO A 26 16.52 31.63 22.68
CA PRO A 26 15.94 30.30 22.43
C PRO A 26 15.68 30.15 20.96
N ALA A 27 16.16 29.06 20.34
CA ALA A 27 15.89 28.77 18.94
C ALA A 27 14.36 28.87 18.71
N ALA A 28 13.94 29.69 17.76
CA ALA A 28 12.55 29.86 17.46
C ALA A 28 11.96 28.46 17.16
N LYS A 29 10.85 28.10 17.84
CA LYS A 29 10.18 26.84 17.58
C LYS A 29 9.90 26.76 16.08
N PRO A 30 10.23 25.64 15.41
CA PRO A 30 9.99 25.50 13.98
C PRO A 30 8.50 25.77 13.69
N GLN A 31 8.24 26.60 12.68
CA GLN A 31 6.86 26.94 12.29
C GLN A 31 6.28 25.80 11.47
N PRO A 32 4.99 25.48 11.66
CA PRO A 32 4.31 24.50 10.84
C PRO A 32 4.38 24.83 9.35
N ILE A 33 4.68 23.82 8.52
CA ILE A 33 4.73 23.95 7.06
C ILE A 33 3.31 24.01 6.47
N LEU A 34 2.40 23.18 7.00
CA LEU A 34 0.99 23.11 6.60
C LEU A 34 0.08 23.83 7.61
N THR A 35 -1.10 24.23 7.18
CA THR A 35 -2.13 24.86 8.04
C THR A 35 -2.75 23.89 9.03
N ALA A 36 -2.76 22.59 8.70
CA ALA A 36 -3.30 21.50 9.51
C ALA A 36 -2.61 20.18 9.14
N GLY A 37 -2.83 19.14 9.94
CA GLY A 37 -2.67 17.76 9.50
C GLY A 37 -3.92 17.28 8.75
N ALA A 38 -3.81 16.15 8.06
CA ALA A 38 -4.97 15.52 7.41
C ALA A 38 -4.79 14.00 7.32
N VAL A 39 -5.90 13.30 7.21
CA VAL A 39 -5.99 11.86 7.01
C VAL A 39 -7.10 11.54 6.01
N ALA A 40 -6.84 10.60 5.11
CA ALA A 40 -7.82 9.87 4.32
C ALA A 40 -7.65 8.38 4.63
N SER A 41 -8.72 7.69 5.00
CA SER A 41 -8.68 6.32 5.50
C SER A 41 -9.93 5.56 5.04
N PRO A 42 -9.84 4.26 4.73
CA PRO A 42 -10.92 3.46 4.18
C PRO A 42 -12.06 3.25 5.18
N ASP A 43 -11.85 3.64 6.43
CA ASP A 43 -12.86 3.49 7.48
C ASP A 43 -12.75 4.62 8.52
N ARG A 44 -13.89 4.89 9.16
CA ARG A 44 -14.02 5.95 10.17
C ARG A 44 -13.08 5.78 11.36
N TYR A 45 -12.89 4.55 11.84
CA TYR A 45 -12.13 4.30 13.06
C TYR A 45 -10.62 4.46 12.81
N GLY A 46 -10.14 4.08 11.62
CA GLY A 46 -8.78 4.38 11.19
C GLY A 46 -8.52 5.89 11.13
N ALA A 47 -9.45 6.65 10.54
CA ALA A 47 -9.36 8.12 10.49
C ALA A 47 -9.38 8.77 11.90
N LEU A 48 -10.22 8.28 12.81
CA LEU A 48 -10.28 8.76 14.19
C LEU A 48 -9.04 8.43 15.00
N ALA A 49 -8.45 7.24 14.79
CA ALA A 49 -7.17 6.88 15.41
C ALA A 49 -6.04 7.82 14.96
N ALA A 50 -5.92 8.09 13.67
CA ALA A 50 -4.96 9.08 13.14
C ALA A 50 -5.19 10.46 13.75
N GLN A 51 -6.44 10.93 13.77
CA GLN A 51 -6.80 12.24 14.35
C GLN A 51 -6.41 12.33 15.83
N GLN A 52 -6.69 11.30 16.62
CA GLN A 52 -6.35 11.25 18.05
C GLN A 52 -4.83 11.37 18.24
N ILE A 53 -4.05 10.65 17.46
CA ILE A 53 -2.59 10.65 17.55
C ILE A 53 -1.98 11.98 17.10
N LEU A 54 -2.44 12.56 16.00
CA LEU A 54 -1.99 13.88 15.55
C LEU A 54 -2.32 14.98 16.56
N LYS A 55 -3.52 14.97 17.15
CA LYS A 55 -3.91 15.90 18.23
C LYS A 55 -3.12 15.71 19.51
N ALA A 56 -2.66 14.50 19.79
CA ALA A 56 -1.78 14.19 20.93
C ALA A 56 -0.32 14.61 20.73
N GLY A 57 0.02 15.23 19.59
CA GLY A 57 1.36 15.70 19.25
C GLY A 57 2.23 14.68 18.51
N GLY A 58 1.65 13.56 18.08
CA GLY A 58 2.29 12.61 17.17
C GLY A 58 2.53 13.21 15.78
N ASN A 59 3.44 12.60 15.02
CA ASN A 59 3.69 12.94 13.63
C ASN A 59 2.90 12.02 12.67
N ALA A 60 3.10 12.20 11.37
CA ALA A 60 2.43 11.40 10.34
C ALA A 60 2.72 9.89 10.47
N VAL A 61 3.93 9.51 10.94
CA VAL A 61 4.31 8.11 11.13
C VAL A 61 3.61 7.49 12.33
N ASP A 62 3.56 8.21 13.49
CA ASP A 62 2.77 7.75 14.65
C ASP A 62 1.30 7.53 14.26
N ALA A 63 0.74 8.48 13.50
CA ALA A 63 -0.65 8.39 13.04
C ALA A 63 -0.87 7.22 12.06
N ALA A 64 0.09 6.96 11.17
CA ALA A 64 0.03 5.84 10.23
C ALA A 64 0.06 4.49 10.95
N VAL A 65 0.94 4.34 11.94
CA VAL A 65 1.02 3.13 12.78
C VAL A 65 -0.29 2.91 13.54
N ALA A 66 -0.85 3.98 14.15
CA ALA A 66 -2.13 3.89 14.86
C ALA A 66 -3.28 3.51 13.93
N THR A 67 -3.31 4.08 12.71
CA THR A 67 -4.30 3.75 11.69
C THR A 67 -4.20 2.28 11.27
N ALA A 68 -2.99 1.77 10.99
CA ALA A 68 -2.79 0.39 10.59
C ALA A 68 -3.29 -0.60 11.65
N PHE A 69 -2.96 -0.37 12.94
CA PHE A 69 -3.47 -1.21 14.03
C PHE A 69 -4.97 -1.05 14.28
N ALA A 70 -5.53 0.16 14.10
CA ALA A 70 -6.97 0.38 14.23
C ALA A 70 -7.75 -0.36 13.13
N LEU A 71 -7.29 -0.29 11.88
CA LEU A 71 -7.89 -1.00 10.75
C LEU A 71 -7.78 -2.53 10.89
N ALA A 72 -6.72 -3.04 11.52
CA ALA A 72 -6.62 -4.48 11.84
C ALA A 72 -7.76 -4.97 12.75
N VAL A 73 -8.43 -4.05 13.47
CA VAL A 73 -9.59 -4.32 14.33
C VAL A 73 -10.90 -4.04 13.60
N THR A 74 -11.01 -2.89 12.92
CA THR A 74 -12.30 -2.33 12.46
C THR A 74 -12.57 -2.51 10.97
N TYR A 75 -11.54 -2.92 10.23
CA TYR A 75 -11.56 -3.20 8.79
C TYR A 75 -11.02 -4.61 8.50
N PRO A 76 -11.61 -5.67 9.12
CA PRO A 76 -11.03 -7.02 9.12
C PRO A 76 -10.92 -7.65 7.74
N GLU A 77 -11.64 -7.15 6.75
CA GLU A 77 -11.56 -7.62 5.37
C GLU A 77 -10.18 -7.40 4.72
N ALA A 78 -9.38 -6.41 5.20
CA ALA A 78 -8.05 -6.14 4.63
C ALA A 78 -7.05 -5.51 5.62
N GLY A 79 -7.53 -4.75 6.63
CA GLY A 79 -6.70 -4.28 7.75
C GLY A 79 -6.20 -5.47 8.57
N ASN A 80 -4.91 -5.51 8.95
CA ASN A 80 -4.35 -6.77 9.40
C ASN A 80 -3.17 -6.66 10.39
N LEU A 81 -2.95 -7.75 11.11
CA LEU A 81 -1.69 -8.10 11.79
C LEU A 81 -1.00 -9.27 11.06
N GLY A 82 -1.79 -10.16 10.47
CA GLY A 82 -1.34 -11.41 9.84
C GLY A 82 -1.06 -11.30 8.35
N GLY A 83 -0.86 -10.10 7.84
CA GLY A 83 -0.53 -9.78 6.45
C GLY A 83 0.74 -8.96 6.31
N GLY A 84 0.85 -8.17 5.24
CA GLY A 84 1.99 -7.31 4.96
C GLY A 84 1.67 -6.16 4.01
N GLY A 85 2.71 -5.46 3.55
CA GLY A 85 2.49 -4.30 2.68
C GLY A 85 3.71 -3.43 2.44
N PHE A 86 3.43 -2.19 2.00
CA PHE A 86 4.41 -1.17 1.65
C PHE A 86 4.02 0.20 2.18
N MET A 87 5.03 0.95 2.60
CA MET A 87 4.86 2.32 3.07
C MET A 87 5.86 3.25 2.37
N THR A 88 5.35 4.23 1.64
CA THR A 88 6.11 5.36 1.12
C THR A 88 5.99 6.52 2.09
N LEU A 89 7.13 7.11 2.47
CA LEU A 89 7.17 8.19 3.44
C LEU A 89 7.91 9.40 2.89
N GLN A 90 7.49 10.58 3.31
CA GLN A 90 8.23 11.82 3.20
C GLN A 90 8.42 12.35 4.63
N VAL A 91 9.63 12.30 5.16
CA VAL A 91 9.93 12.74 6.53
C VAL A 91 11.10 13.72 6.50
N ASP A 92 10.92 14.89 7.12
CA ASP A 92 11.91 15.98 7.17
C ASP A 92 12.46 16.33 5.76
N GLY A 93 11.57 16.36 4.77
CA GLY A 93 11.90 16.68 3.37
C GLY A 93 12.62 15.56 2.59
N LYS A 94 12.73 14.36 3.15
CA LYS A 94 13.41 13.21 2.54
C LYS A 94 12.43 12.05 2.29
N PRO A 95 12.50 11.43 1.11
CA PRO A 95 11.67 10.25 0.82
C PRO A 95 12.31 8.97 1.36
N TYR A 96 11.43 8.05 1.80
CA TYR A 96 11.79 6.71 2.25
C TYR A 96 10.76 5.71 1.77
N PHE A 97 11.15 4.44 1.71
CA PHE A 97 10.25 3.34 1.40
C PHE A 97 10.53 2.15 2.31
N LEU A 98 9.47 1.62 2.93
CA LEU A 98 9.53 0.45 3.79
C LEU A 98 8.75 -0.70 3.15
N ASP A 99 9.46 -1.80 2.90
CA ASP A 99 8.93 -3.07 2.44
C ASP A 99 8.75 -4.01 3.63
N TYR A 100 7.49 -4.30 3.96
CA TYR A 100 7.11 -5.30 4.95
C TYR A 100 6.16 -6.34 4.34
N ARG A 101 6.37 -6.63 3.04
CA ARG A 101 5.71 -7.70 2.29
C ARG A 101 5.97 -9.04 2.95
N GLU A 102 5.03 -9.95 2.89
CA GLU A 102 5.15 -11.31 3.35
C GLU A 102 6.31 -12.05 2.67
N THR A 103 6.81 -13.09 3.31
CA THR A 103 7.79 -14.00 2.71
C THR A 103 7.26 -15.42 2.69
N ALA A 104 7.62 -16.17 1.65
CA ALA A 104 7.36 -17.60 1.63
C ALA A 104 8.07 -18.28 2.81
N PRO A 105 7.41 -19.18 3.57
CA PRO A 105 8.04 -19.96 4.62
C PRO A 105 9.24 -20.76 4.12
N ALA A 106 10.20 -21.09 4.99
CA ALA A 106 11.41 -21.83 4.63
C ALA A 106 11.12 -23.23 4.04
N ALA A 107 9.97 -23.81 4.36
CA ALA A 107 9.53 -25.11 3.82
C ALA A 107 8.76 -25.01 2.49
N ALA A 108 8.56 -23.80 1.94
CA ALA A 108 7.84 -23.62 0.68
C ALA A 108 8.58 -24.24 -0.51
N LYS A 109 7.82 -24.77 -1.46
CA LYS A 109 8.34 -25.42 -2.68
C LYS A 109 7.66 -24.85 -3.90
N ALA A 110 8.35 -24.85 -5.04
CA ALA A 110 7.86 -24.31 -6.29
C ALA A 110 6.57 -24.99 -6.79
N ASP A 111 6.41 -26.26 -6.48
CA ASP A 111 5.33 -27.13 -6.93
C ASP A 111 4.23 -27.40 -5.87
N MET A 112 4.29 -26.72 -4.73
CA MET A 112 3.44 -27.01 -3.56
C MET A 112 1.94 -26.82 -3.79
N TYR A 113 1.55 -26.12 -4.83
CA TYR A 113 0.16 -25.86 -5.22
C TYR A 113 -0.28 -26.60 -6.49
N LEU A 114 0.58 -27.49 -7.02
CA LEU A 114 0.24 -28.28 -8.19
C LEU A 114 -0.49 -29.57 -7.80
N GLY A 115 -1.51 -29.92 -8.57
CA GLY A 115 -2.18 -31.21 -8.49
C GLY A 115 -1.35 -32.34 -9.11
N ALA A 116 -1.88 -33.55 -9.02
CA ALA A 116 -1.23 -34.73 -9.60
C ALA A 116 -1.07 -34.66 -11.13
N ASP A 117 -1.87 -33.84 -11.79
CA ASP A 117 -1.84 -33.52 -13.23
C ASP A 117 -0.82 -32.41 -13.59
N GLY A 118 -0.15 -31.84 -12.58
CA GLY A 118 0.78 -30.71 -12.75
C GLY A 118 0.12 -29.36 -13.00
N GLU A 119 -1.22 -29.26 -12.79
CA GLU A 119 -1.96 -28.00 -12.88
C GLU A 119 -2.16 -27.34 -11.49
N PRO A 120 -2.22 -25.99 -11.41
CA PRO A 120 -2.46 -25.30 -10.15
C PRO A 120 -3.82 -25.64 -9.55
N VAL A 121 -3.83 -25.96 -8.26
CA VAL A 121 -5.03 -26.14 -7.43
C VAL A 121 -5.27 -24.86 -6.65
N ALA A 122 -5.99 -23.91 -7.22
CA ALA A 122 -6.19 -22.58 -6.65
C ALA A 122 -6.67 -22.57 -5.19
N ALA A 123 -7.52 -23.52 -4.80
CA ALA A 123 -7.99 -23.61 -3.42
C ALA A 123 -6.85 -23.78 -2.37
N LEU A 124 -5.71 -24.35 -2.76
CA LEU A 124 -4.56 -24.54 -1.85
C LEU A 124 -3.77 -23.26 -1.60
N SER A 125 -3.72 -22.34 -2.57
CA SER A 125 -3.05 -21.04 -2.44
C SER A 125 -3.95 -19.96 -1.87
N LEU A 126 -5.28 -20.16 -1.86
CA LEU A 126 -6.26 -19.16 -1.46
C LEU A 126 -6.85 -19.37 -0.08
N PHE A 127 -7.07 -20.63 0.34
CA PHE A 127 -7.85 -20.91 1.53
C PHE A 127 -7.12 -21.86 2.50
N GLY A 128 -7.27 -21.55 3.80
CA GLY A 128 -6.67 -22.36 4.84
C GLY A 128 -5.19 -22.06 5.11
N ASN A 129 -4.59 -22.91 5.96
CA ASN A 129 -3.27 -22.64 6.53
C ASN A 129 -2.12 -22.69 5.50
N LEU A 130 -2.26 -23.45 4.40
CA LEU A 130 -1.20 -23.60 3.40
C LEU A 130 -1.02 -22.33 2.52
N ALA A 131 -2.06 -21.50 2.43
CA ALA A 131 -2.07 -20.25 1.66
C ALA A 131 -1.24 -19.12 2.32
N VAL A 132 -0.79 -19.32 3.58
CA VAL A 132 -0.27 -18.24 4.42
C VAL A 132 1.21 -18.00 4.21
N GLY A 133 1.57 -16.79 3.79
CA GLY A 133 2.93 -16.25 3.84
C GLY A 133 3.29 -15.73 5.23
N THR A 134 4.58 -15.69 5.58
CA THR A 134 5.07 -15.19 6.87
C THR A 134 4.73 -13.70 7.02
N PRO A 135 3.93 -13.29 8.03
CA PRO A 135 3.42 -11.94 8.15
C PRO A 135 4.48 -10.87 8.39
N GLY A 136 4.27 -9.67 7.84
CA GLY A 136 5.20 -8.55 7.94
C GLY A 136 4.67 -7.30 8.64
N THR A 137 3.35 -7.11 8.75
CA THR A 137 2.73 -5.84 9.19
C THR A 137 3.27 -5.36 10.53
N VAL A 138 3.31 -6.19 11.56
CA VAL A 138 3.74 -5.76 12.89
C VAL A 138 5.22 -5.35 12.91
N ARG A 139 6.09 -6.06 12.18
CA ARG A 139 7.51 -5.69 12.03
C ARG A 139 7.67 -4.37 11.27
N GLY A 140 6.91 -4.17 10.19
CA GLY A 140 6.91 -2.94 9.41
C GLY A 140 6.49 -1.73 10.24
N MET A 141 5.38 -1.84 10.99
CA MET A 141 4.90 -0.77 11.85
C MET A 141 5.88 -0.44 12.97
N ALA A 142 6.47 -1.45 13.62
CA ALA A 142 7.48 -1.24 14.65
C ALA A 142 8.73 -0.54 14.09
N MET A 143 9.21 -0.98 12.93
CA MET A 143 10.41 -0.43 12.28
C MET A 143 10.21 1.02 11.80
N ALA A 144 9.00 1.36 11.30
CA ALA A 144 8.65 2.73 10.94
C ALA A 144 8.60 3.63 12.19
N HIS A 145 7.96 3.15 13.24
CA HIS A 145 7.83 3.88 14.50
C HIS A 145 9.19 4.05 15.22
N GLU A 146 10.01 3.02 15.29
CA GLU A 146 11.34 3.09 15.88
C GLU A 146 12.22 4.19 15.24
N ARG A 147 12.13 4.31 13.92
CA ARG A 147 12.94 5.26 13.16
C ARG A 147 12.41 6.69 13.20
N PHE A 148 11.09 6.88 13.17
CA PHE A 148 10.48 8.18 12.93
C PHE A 148 9.37 8.56 13.93
N GLY A 149 8.91 7.64 14.77
CA GLY A 149 7.87 7.91 15.76
C GLY A 149 8.30 8.94 16.81
N LYS A 150 7.34 9.68 17.34
CA LYS A 150 7.52 10.69 18.39
C LYS A 150 6.83 10.32 19.69
N LEU A 151 5.70 9.63 19.61
CA LEU A 151 4.93 9.22 20.79
C LEU A 151 5.40 7.85 21.29
N PRO A 152 5.22 7.55 22.57
CA PRO A 152 5.47 6.20 23.08
C PRO A 152 4.66 5.15 22.32
N TRP A 153 5.29 4.03 21.97
CA TRP A 153 4.70 2.93 21.23
C TRP A 153 3.33 2.49 21.75
N ALA A 154 3.22 2.24 23.07
CA ALA A 154 1.95 1.84 23.69
C ALA A 154 0.83 2.89 23.53
N LYS A 155 1.19 4.19 23.48
CA LYS A 155 0.21 5.27 23.25
C LYS A 155 -0.31 5.25 21.82
N VAL A 156 0.52 4.87 20.85
CA VAL A 156 0.15 4.76 19.44
C VAL A 156 -0.82 3.59 19.22
N LEU A 157 -0.66 2.48 19.96
CA LEU A 157 -1.53 1.31 19.86
C LEU A 157 -2.83 1.44 20.68
N ALA A 158 -2.91 2.39 21.61
CA ALA A 158 -4.05 2.52 22.51
C ALA A 158 -5.42 2.62 21.82
N PRO A 159 -5.60 3.35 20.68
CA PRO A 159 -6.88 3.38 19.97
C PRO A 159 -7.33 1.99 19.50
N ALA A 160 -6.42 1.22 18.88
CA ALA A 160 -6.71 -0.13 18.39
C ALA A 160 -7.10 -1.09 19.53
N ILE A 161 -6.36 -1.06 20.65
CA ILE A 161 -6.68 -1.85 21.85
C ILE A 161 -8.07 -1.48 22.37
N GLY A 162 -8.41 -0.19 22.39
CA GLY A 162 -9.73 0.29 22.79
C GLY A 162 -10.84 -0.27 21.89
N TYR A 163 -10.68 -0.17 20.56
CA TYR A 163 -11.66 -0.69 19.61
C TYR A 163 -11.82 -2.23 19.70
N ALA A 164 -10.73 -2.96 19.93
CA ALA A 164 -10.81 -4.40 20.09
C ALA A 164 -11.51 -4.82 21.39
N ARG A 165 -11.18 -4.16 22.50
CA ARG A 165 -11.73 -4.47 23.84
C ARG A 165 -13.17 -3.99 24.01
N ASP A 166 -13.43 -2.72 23.69
CA ASP A 166 -14.72 -2.06 23.96
C ASP A 166 -15.71 -2.26 22.80
N GLY A 167 -15.20 -2.59 21.62
CA GLY A 167 -15.94 -2.88 20.40
C GLY A 167 -16.03 -1.69 19.44
N PHE A 168 -16.38 -2.01 18.21
CA PHE A 168 -16.74 -1.05 17.16
C PHE A 168 -18.08 -1.41 16.54
N LEU A 169 -18.75 -0.42 15.96
CA LEU A 169 -20.06 -0.60 15.35
C LEU A 169 -19.93 -1.23 13.96
N VAL A 170 -20.51 -2.42 13.78
CA VAL A 170 -20.54 -3.14 12.50
C VAL A 170 -21.38 -2.37 11.48
N THR A 171 -20.81 -2.10 10.32
CA THR A 171 -21.51 -1.38 9.24
C THR A 171 -22.26 -2.33 8.31
N PRO A 172 -23.30 -1.87 7.58
CA PRO A 172 -23.96 -2.66 6.54
C PRO A 172 -22.99 -3.11 5.43
N GLN A 173 -22.01 -2.25 5.09
CA GLN A 173 -21.00 -2.56 4.08
C GLN A 173 -20.12 -3.74 4.51
N LEU A 174 -19.67 -3.77 5.79
CA LEU A 174 -18.92 -4.90 6.30
C LEU A 174 -19.71 -6.20 6.21
N ILE A 175 -21.02 -6.17 6.55
CA ILE A 175 -21.88 -7.35 6.43
C ILE A 175 -22.00 -7.80 4.98
N GLY A 176 -22.17 -6.88 4.03
CA GLY A 176 -22.23 -7.22 2.60
C GLY A 176 -20.95 -7.92 2.11
N ILE A 177 -19.77 -7.46 2.55
CA ILE A 177 -18.48 -8.09 2.21
C ILE A 177 -18.34 -9.47 2.89
N LEU A 178 -18.71 -9.57 4.17
CA LEU A 178 -18.73 -10.85 4.90
C LEU A 178 -19.61 -11.88 4.20
N ASP A 179 -20.84 -11.53 3.86
CA ASP A 179 -21.79 -12.44 3.24
C ASP A 179 -21.33 -12.92 1.85
N GLY A 180 -20.69 -12.02 1.07
CA GLY A 180 -20.08 -12.38 -0.22
C GLY A 180 -18.82 -13.26 -0.10
N SER A 181 -18.19 -13.30 1.08
CA SER A 181 -16.92 -14.01 1.30
C SER A 181 -17.05 -15.35 2.02
N ARG A 182 -18.21 -15.69 2.60
CA ARG A 182 -18.38 -16.89 3.47
C ARG A 182 -18.15 -18.22 2.78
N ALA A 183 -18.68 -18.39 1.56
CA ALA A 183 -18.74 -19.69 0.90
C ALA A 183 -17.36 -20.36 0.70
N PRO A 184 -16.30 -19.67 0.28
CA PRO A 184 -14.97 -20.26 0.15
C PRO A 184 -14.33 -20.68 1.47
N PHE A 185 -14.75 -20.12 2.61
CA PHE A 185 -14.16 -20.33 3.92
C PHE A 185 -14.81 -21.46 4.74
N ALA A 186 -15.70 -22.24 4.13
CA ALA A 186 -16.45 -23.32 4.82
C ALA A 186 -15.56 -24.37 5.52
N THR A 187 -14.31 -24.51 5.08
CA THR A 187 -13.35 -25.47 5.68
C THR A 187 -12.40 -24.83 6.70
N THR A 188 -12.57 -23.55 6.99
CA THR A 188 -11.76 -22.78 7.96
C THR A 188 -12.56 -22.52 9.24
N ASN A 189 -11.96 -21.81 10.19
CA ASN A 189 -12.64 -21.37 11.41
C ASN A 189 -13.29 -19.97 11.27
N PHE A 190 -13.46 -19.48 10.04
CA PHE A 190 -14.00 -18.15 9.74
C PHE A 190 -15.37 -17.91 10.36
N GLU A 191 -16.31 -18.85 10.15
CA GLU A 191 -17.67 -18.77 10.68
C GLU A 191 -17.76 -18.76 12.20
N ALA A 192 -16.84 -19.47 12.87
CA ALA A 192 -16.77 -19.45 14.33
C ALA A 192 -16.45 -18.06 14.88
N HIS A 193 -15.79 -17.22 14.08
CA HIS A 193 -15.32 -15.88 14.47
C HIS A 193 -16.25 -14.75 14.00
N PHE A 194 -16.73 -14.82 12.75
CA PHE A 194 -17.53 -13.78 12.11
C PHE A 194 -19.01 -14.18 11.91
N GLY A 195 -19.36 -15.43 12.22
CA GLY A 195 -20.74 -15.91 12.09
C GLY A 195 -21.68 -15.17 13.01
N GLY A 196 -22.89 -14.89 12.49
CA GLY A 196 -23.95 -14.23 13.25
C GLY A 196 -23.78 -12.73 13.53
N LEU A 197 -22.74 -12.08 13.01
CA LEU A 197 -22.60 -10.62 13.07
C LEU A 197 -23.72 -9.94 12.29
N LYS A 198 -24.20 -8.80 12.83
CA LYS A 198 -25.28 -8.01 12.23
C LYS A 198 -24.87 -6.53 12.18
N ALA A 199 -25.32 -5.83 11.14
CA ALA A 199 -25.18 -4.39 11.06
C ALA A 199 -25.80 -3.69 12.29
N GLY A 200 -25.12 -2.68 12.83
CA GLY A 200 -25.52 -1.98 14.04
C GLY A 200 -25.12 -2.66 15.34
N GLN A 201 -24.53 -3.85 15.30
CA GLN A 201 -24.03 -4.54 16.49
C GLN A 201 -22.65 -4.00 16.89
N MET A 202 -22.38 -3.98 18.20
CA MET A 202 -21.03 -3.77 18.74
C MET A 202 -20.23 -5.07 18.67
N PHE A 203 -19.18 -5.09 17.87
CA PHE A 203 -18.29 -6.23 17.75
C PHE A 203 -17.05 -6.06 18.62
N ARG A 204 -16.92 -6.90 19.64
CA ARG A 204 -15.76 -6.96 20.55
C ARG A 204 -14.88 -8.14 20.20
N GLN A 205 -13.57 -7.94 20.27
CA GLN A 205 -12.55 -8.92 19.90
C GLN A 205 -11.52 -9.07 21.03
N PRO A 206 -11.89 -9.69 22.17
CA PRO A 206 -11.04 -9.76 23.36
C PRO A 206 -9.68 -10.44 23.10
N ALA A 207 -9.65 -11.53 22.36
CA ALA A 207 -8.39 -12.20 22.00
C ALA A 207 -7.46 -11.31 21.17
N LEU A 208 -8.02 -10.48 20.26
CA LEU A 208 -7.26 -9.50 19.50
C LEU A 208 -6.77 -8.34 20.40
N ALA A 209 -7.58 -7.91 21.37
CA ALA A 209 -7.17 -6.91 22.37
C ALA A 209 -5.98 -7.39 23.20
N ASP A 210 -5.97 -8.65 23.60
CA ASP A 210 -4.86 -9.28 24.33
C ASP A 210 -3.60 -9.35 23.46
N THR A 211 -3.73 -9.73 22.19
CA THR A 211 -2.62 -9.74 21.22
C THR A 211 -2.04 -8.33 21.03
N LEU A 212 -2.88 -7.33 20.79
CA LEU A 212 -2.46 -5.93 20.67
C LEU A 212 -1.79 -5.42 21.96
N THR A 213 -2.25 -5.86 23.13
CA THR A 213 -1.66 -5.51 24.43
C THR A 213 -0.26 -6.13 24.58
N ARG A 214 -0.05 -7.39 24.13
CA ARG A 214 1.29 -7.99 24.09
C ARG A 214 2.24 -7.21 23.17
N ILE A 215 1.74 -6.82 21.98
CA ILE A 215 2.51 -5.98 21.04
C ILE A 215 2.82 -4.60 21.64
N ALA A 216 1.85 -3.96 22.28
CA ALA A 216 2.05 -2.66 22.94
C ALA A 216 3.10 -2.71 24.05
N LYS A 217 3.18 -3.82 24.79
CA LYS A 217 4.11 -4.04 25.91
C LYS A 217 5.52 -4.39 25.43
N SER A 218 5.65 -5.20 24.37
CA SER A 218 6.92 -5.85 24.01
C SER A 218 7.41 -5.48 22.60
N GLY A 219 6.79 -4.49 21.95
CA GLY A 219 7.10 -4.15 20.57
C GLY A 219 6.70 -5.31 19.62
N ASP A 220 7.41 -5.43 18.54
CA ASP A 220 7.22 -6.50 17.56
C ASP A 220 7.47 -7.91 18.14
N LYS A 221 8.30 -8.04 19.19
CA LYS A 221 8.49 -9.31 19.91
C LYS A 221 7.18 -9.86 20.47
N GLY A 222 6.23 -8.99 20.85
CA GLY A 222 4.89 -9.40 21.28
C GLY A 222 4.07 -10.13 20.22
N PHE A 223 4.54 -10.14 18.96
CA PHE A 223 3.94 -10.89 17.85
C PHE A 223 4.81 -12.05 17.38
N TYR A 224 6.12 -11.81 17.16
CA TYR A 224 7.03 -12.78 16.54
C TYR A 224 7.68 -13.74 17.54
N GLU A 225 7.55 -13.49 18.84
CA GLU A 225 8.09 -14.30 19.92
C GLU A 225 7.00 -14.61 20.96
N GLY A 226 7.23 -15.58 21.83
CA GLY A 226 6.34 -15.94 22.94
C GLY A 226 4.96 -16.43 22.52
N GLU A 227 3.93 -16.08 23.32
CA GLU A 227 2.58 -16.62 23.22
C GLU A 227 1.93 -16.41 21.84
N THR A 228 2.04 -15.21 21.24
CA THR A 228 1.43 -14.96 19.93
C THR A 228 2.05 -15.83 18.84
N ALA A 229 3.39 -15.98 18.85
CA ALA A 229 4.08 -16.87 17.92
C ALA A 229 3.71 -18.35 18.15
N ASP A 230 3.53 -18.77 19.41
CA ASP A 230 3.07 -20.10 19.75
C ASP A 230 1.67 -20.39 19.20
N LEU A 231 0.76 -19.42 19.31
CA LEU A 231 -0.61 -19.52 18.79
C LEU A 231 -0.64 -19.57 17.26
N ILE A 232 0.19 -18.78 16.57
CA ILE A 232 0.33 -18.83 15.10
C ILE A 232 0.79 -20.24 14.67
N VAL A 233 1.86 -20.75 15.26
CA VAL A 233 2.41 -22.07 14.89
C VAL A 233 1.42 -23.19 15.23
N ALA A 234 0.72 -23.10 16.36
CA ALA A 234 -0.34 -24.05 16.70
C ALA A 234 -1.48 -24.01 15.67
N GLN A 235 -1.85 -22.81 15.18
CA GLN A 235 -2.86 -22.67 14.13
C GLN A 235 -2.42 -23.33 12.83
N MET A 236 -1.15 -23.26 12.44
CA MET A 236 -0.63 -23.93 11.24
C MET A 236 -0.83 -25.46 11.28
N GLN A 237 -0.95 -26.05 12.47
CA GLN A 237 -1.15 -27.49 12.63
C GLN A 237 -2.62 -27.91 12.71
N ARG A 238 -3.57 -26.98 12.54
CA ARG A 238 -5.02 -27.28 12.57
C ARG A 238 -5.56 -27.55 11.16
N GLY A 239 -6.78 -28.06 11.09
CA GLY A 239 -7.48 -28.35 9.83
C GLY A 239 -6.89 -29.50 9.01
N PRO A 240 -7.48 -29.80 7.87
CA PRO A 240 -7.08 -30.93 7.02
C PRO A 240 -5.76 -30.67 6.27
N VAL A 241 -5.53 -29.44 5.83
CA VAL A 241 -4.30 -29.02 5.15
C VAL A 241 -3.48 -28.16 6.11
N LYS A 242 -2.24 -28.59 6.38
CA LYS A 242 -1.34 -27.92 7.32
C LYS A 242 -0.64 -26.74 6.68
N GLY A 243 -0.38 -25.69 7.46
CA GLY A 243 0.46 -24.57 7.04
C GLY A 243 1.95 -24.86 7.27
N LEU A 244 2.78 -23.99 6.73
CA LEU A 244 4.24 -24.18 6.74
C LEU A 244 4.99 -23.27 7.73
N ILE A 245 4.34 -22.21 8.25
CA ILE A 245 5.02 -21.24 9.12
C ILE A 245 5.43 -21.91 10.44
N THR A 246 6.71 -21.74 10.77
CA THR A 246 7.33 -22.19 12.02
C THR A 246 7.75 -20.99 12.89
N LYS A 247 8.14 -21.25 14.14
CA LYS A 247 8.78 -20.22 14.98
C LYS A 247 10.05 -19.65 14.36
N ALA A 248 10.81 -20.47 13.63
CA ALA A 248 12.02 -20.03 12.94
C ALA A 248 11.69 -19.04 11.81
N ASP A 249 10.62 -19.28 11.05
CA ASP A 249 10.17 -18.33 10.02
C ASP A 249 9.77 -16.98 10.62
N LEU A 250 8.99 -17.01 11.71
CA LEU A 250 8.58 -15.79 12.42
C LEU A 250 9.78 -15.02 12.98
N ALA A 251 10.73 -15.69 13.61
CA ALA A 251 11.94 -15.07 14.17
C ALA A 251 12.88 -14.53 13.08
N ALA A 252 12.95 -15.20 11.93
CA ALA A 252 13.81 -14.81 10.80
C ALA A 252 13.24 -13.67 9.95
N TYR A 253 11.93 -13.42 10.02
CA TYR A 253 11.28 -12.40 9.21
C TYR A 253 11.87 -10.99 9.46
N LYS A 254 12.11 -10.26 8.37
CA LYS A 254 12.64 -8.87 8.40
C LYS A 254 11.86 -7.99 7.43
N ALA A 255 11.38 -6.85 7.91
CA ALA A 255 11.01 -5.75 7.03
C ALA A 255 12.29 -5.05 6.52
N VAL A 256 12.23 -4.40 5.36
CA VAL A 256 13.42 -3.86 4.67
C VAL A 256 13.19 -2.41 4.26
N TRP A 257 14.11 -1.53 4.64
CA TRP A 257 14.19 -0.19 4.02
C TRP A 257 14.80 -0.34 2.62
N ARG A 258 14.02 0.03 1.60
CA ARG A 258 14.48 0.05 0.20
C ARG A 258 14.60 1.50 -0.28
N GLU A 259 15.44 1.72 -1.29
CA GLU A 259 15.46 3.02 -1.96
C GLU A 259 14.16 3.17 -2.75
N PRO A 260 13.36 4.23 -2.52
CA PRO A 260 12.12 4.43 -3.26
C PRO A 260 12.37 4.67 -4.74
N LEU A 261 11.45 4.24 -5.57
CA LEU A 261 11.45 4.56 -6.99
C LEU A 261 11.09 6.04 -7.19
N LYS A 262 11.85 6.75 -8.03
CA LYS A 262 11.69 8.19 -8.28
C LYS A 262 11.71 8.50 -9.77
N ALA A 263 10.80 9.36 -10.21
CA ALA A 263 10.84 9.97 -11.55
C ALA A 263 10.24 11.39 -11.50
N THR A 264 10.58 12.23 -12.46
CA THR A 264 9.97 13.55 -12.61
C THR A 264 8.85 13.48 -13.64
N TRP A 265 7.68 13.95 -13.27
CA TRP A 265 6.52 14.07 -14.14
C TRP A 265 5.85 15.44 -13.95
N ARG A 266 5.68 16.22 -15.02
CA ARG A 266 5.09 17.58 -15.00
C ARG A 266 5.71 18.53 -13.96
N GLY A 267 7.00 18.36 -13.67
CA GLY A 267 7.70 19.17 -12.67
C GLY A 267 7.39 18.79 -11.21
N TYR A 268 6.77 17.63 -11.00
CA TYR A 268 6.66 16.95 -9.71
C TYR A 268 7.63 15.78 -9.64
N ASP A 269 8.22 15.57 -8.47
CA ASP A 269 8.93 14.34 -8.17
C ASP A 269 7.91 13.31 -7.69
N VAL A 270 7.76 12.23 -8.44
CA VAL A 270 6.91 11.07 -8.08
C VAL A 270 7.77 10.10 -7.31
N VAL A 271 7.39 9.81 -6.07
CA VAL A 271 8.04 8.85 -5.17
C VAL A 271 7.07 7.71 -4.91
N THR A 272 7.47 6.49 -5.23
CA THR A 272 6.58 5.32 -5.16
C THR A 272 7.33 4.03 -4.90
N ALA A 273 6.62 2.90 -4.88
CA ALA A 273 7.13 1.58 -4.53
C ALA A 273 8.15 1.03 -5.56
N PRO A 274 9.35 0.62 -5.14
CA PRO A 274 10.24 -0.21 -5.95
C PRO A 274 9.79 -1.69 -5.90
N PRO A 275 10.38 -2.60 -6.69
CA PRO A 275 10.22 -4.04 -6.48
C PRO A 275 10.51 -4.47 -5.01
N PRO A 276 9.76 -5.45 -4.47
CA PRO A 276 8.90 -6.41 -5.15
C PRO A 276 7.51 -5.89 -5.52
N SER A 277 7.24 -4.58 -5.53
CA SER A 277 6.05 -4.07 -6.18
C SER A 277 6.29 -3.78 -7.66
N SER A 278 5.38 -4.22 -8.50
CA SER A 278 5.29 -3.82 -9.91
C SER A 278 4.67 -2.41 -10.05
N GLY A 279 3.89 -2.00 -9.06
CA GLY A 279 3.00 -0.85 -9.15
C GLY A 279 3.72 0.47 -9.40
N GLY A 280 4.88 0.68 -8.78
CA GLY A 280 5.63 1.92 -8.98
C GLY A 280 6.21 2.04 -10.39
N ILE A 281 6.79 0.97 -10.95
CA ILE A 281 7.28 0.94 -12.33
C ILE A 281 6.10 1.16 -13.29
N ALA A 282 5.01 0.44 -13.08
CA ALA A 282 3.80 0.54 -13.90
C ALA A 282 3.22 1.97 -13.88
N LEU A 283 3.07 2.58 -12.70
CA LEU A 283 2.60 3.96 -12.58
C LEU A 283 3.50 4.95 -13.32
N MET A 284 4.82 4.82 -13.18
CA MET A 284 5.76 5.69 -13.89
C MET A 284 5.67 5.53 -15.40
N GLN A 285 5.60 4.29 -15.89
CA GLN A 285 5.40 4.03 -17.31
C GLN A 285 4.09 4.63 -17.82
N LEU A 286 2.97 4.49 -17.09
CA LEU A 286 1.68 5.10 -17.45
C LEU A 286 1.78 6.62 -17.57
N LEU A 287 2.34 7.29 -16.57
CA LEU A 287 2.47 8.73 -16.51
C LEU A 287 3.39 9.27 -17.63
N LEU A 288 4.54 8.65 -17.81
CA LEU A 288 5.55 9.08 -18.78
C LEU A 288 5.13 8.76 -20.23
N MET A 289 4.56 7.56 -20.51
CA MET A 289 4.04 7.23 -21.85
C MET A 289 2.89 8.17 -22.24
N LYS A 290 1.97 8.51 -21.32
CA LYS A 290 0.90 9.47 -21.60
C LYS A 290 1.47 10.87 -21.91
N GLN A 291 2.50 11.28 -21.19
CA GLN A 291 3.20 12.53 -21.45
C GLN A 291 3.85 12.54 -22.84
N ASP A 292 4.57 11.49 -23.20
CA ASP A 292 5.26 11.36 -24.49
C ASP A 292 4.28 11.22 -25.67
N ALA A 293 3.18 10.49 -25.47
CA ALA A 293 2.08 10.35 -26.42
C ALA A 293 1.16 11.60 -26.45
N GLY A 294 1.49 12.69 -25.77
CA GLY A 294 0.61 13.84 -25.54
C GLY A 294 -0.03 14.41 -26.79
N LYS A 295 0.64 14.37 -27.96
CA LYS A 295 0.07 14.81 -29.25
C LYS A 295 -1.15 13.98 -29.67
N LEU A 296 -1.19 12.67 -29.34
CA LEU A 296 -2.33 11.80 -29.66
C LEU A 296 -3.57 12.13 -28.82
N PHE A 297 -3.37 12.71 -27.63
CA PHE A 297 -4.46 13.15 -26.75
C PHE A 297 -5.01 14.54 -27.10
N THR A 298 -4.39 15.26 -28.05
CA THR A 298 -4.87 16.60 -28.46
C THR A 298 -6.28 16.50 -29.05
N GLY A 299 -7.24 17.22 -28.45
CA GLY A 299 -8.64 17.18 -28.87
C GLY A 299 -9.42 15.93 -28.45
N ALA A 300 -8.84 15.06 -27.63
CA ALA A 300 -9.53 13.91 -27.02
C ALA A 300 -10.07 14.32 -25.63
N PRO A 301 -11.37 14.58 -25.46
CA PRO A 301 -11.94 14.87 -24.14
C PRO A 301 -11.73 13.72 -23.17
N LEU A 302 -11.64 14.03 -21.88
CA LEU A 302 -11.59 13.03 -20.81
C LEU A 302 -12.72 12.00 -20.99
N ASN A 303 -12.38 10.71 -20.86
CA ASN A 303 -13.30 9.59 -21.02
C ASN A 303 -14.05 9.50 -22.37
N SER A 304 -13.59 10.24 -23.39
CA SER A 304 -14.05 10.01 -24.76
C SER A 304 -13.55 8.67 -25.31
N PRO A 305 -14.18 8.11 -26.37
CA PRO A 305 -13.72 6.86 -26.99
C PRO A 305 -12.24 6.90 -27.40
N GLN A 306 -11.75 8.06 -27.85
CA GLN A 306 -10.34 8.25 -28.21
C GLN A 306 -9.44 8.23 -26.98
N TYR A 307 -9.84 8.92 -25.90
CA TYR A 307 -9.09 8.95 -24.64
C TYR A 307 -8.96 7.55 -24.05
N VAL A 308 -10.09 6.81 -23.94
CA VAL A 308 -10.12 5.45 -23.39
C VAL A 308 -9.26 4.51 -24.22
N HIS A 309 -9.34 4.57 -25.56
CA HIS A 309 -8.50 3.79 -26.46
C HIS A 309 -6.99 4.02 -26.20
N LEU A 310 -6.57 5.28 -26.17
CA LEU A 310 -5.15 5.62 -26.00
C LEU A 310 -4.61 5.19 -24.64
N VAL A 311 -5.39 5.38 -23.58
CA VAL A 311 -5.01 4.93 -22.24
C VAL A 311 -4.93 3.40 -22.18
N SER A 312 -5.91 2.68 -22.74
CA SER A 312 -5.89 1.21 -22.81
C SER A 312 -4.68 0.67 -23.58
N GLU A 313 -4.24 1.35 -24.63
CA GLU A 313 -3.03 0.98 -25.35
C GLU A 313 -1.74 1.20 -24.54
N ILE A 314 -1.71 2.24 -23.70
CA ILE A 314 -0.62 2.43 -22.74
C ILE A 314 -0.65 1.32 -21.67
N GLU A 315 -1.80 1.07 -21.07
CA GLU A 315 -1.99 0.01 -20.07
C GLU A 315 -1.55 -1.37 -20.62
N LYS A 316 -1.93 -1.72 -21.84
CA LYS A 316 -1.49 -2.96 -22.51
C LYS A 316 0.02 -3.13 -22.50
N ARG A 317 0.78 -2.09 -22.82
CA ARG A 317 2.26 -2.11 -22.85
C ARG A 317 2.86 -2.28 -21.47
N VAL A 318 2.29 -1.59 -20.50
CA VAL A 318 2.71 -1.67 -19.08
C VAL A 318 2.50 -3.08 -18.53
N PHE A 319 1.36 -3.70 -18.81
CA PHE A 319 1.08 -5.07 -18.35
C PHE A 319 1.96 -6.12 -19.05
N ALA A 320 2.36 -5.90 -20.31
CA ALA A 320 3.31 -6.76 -20.98
C ALA A 320 4.70 -6.72 -20.31
N ASP A 321 5.19 -5.52 -19.98
CA ASP A 321 6.48 -5.37 -19.28
C ASP A 321 6.42 -5.96 -17.86
N ARG A 322 5.28 -5.82 -17.16
CA ARG A 322 5.05 -6.40 -15.84
C ARG A 322 5.19 -7.92 -15.84
N ALA A 323 4.55 -8.57 -16.79
CA ALA A 323 4.52 -10.04 -16.88
C ALA A 323 5.91 -10.65 -17.13
N GLU A 324 6.73 -9.96 -17.90
CA GLU A 324 8.04 -10.46 -18.35
C GLU A 324 9.16 -10.25 -17.31
N TYR A 325 9.22 -9.07 -16.66
CA TYR A 325 10.45 -8.63 -16.00
C TYR A 325 10.38 -8.57 -14.47
N LEU A 326 9.19 -8.64 -13.83
CA LEU A 326 9.06 -8.23 -12.44
C LEU A 326 8.97 -9.41 -11.45
N GLY A 327 9.62 -9.23 -10.29
CA GLY A 327 9.71 -10.18 -9.19
C GLY A 327 10.46 -9.58 -8.01
N ASP A 328 10.77 -10.40 -7.00
CA ASP A 328 11.54 -10.00 -5.83
C ASP A 328 13.01 -9.68 -6.21
N PRO A 329 13.46 -8.42 -6.01
CA PRO A 329 14.81 -8.00 -6.41
C PRO A 329 15.93 -8.64 -5.58
N ASP A 330 15.62 -9.26 -4.45
CA ASP A 330 16.59 -10.00 -3.63
C ASP A 330 16.87 -11.40 -4.24
N PHE A 331 16.03 -11.86 -5.17
CA PHE A 331 16.12 -13.17 -5.84
C PHE A 331 16.37 -13.08 -7.34
N VAL A 332 15.90 -12.01 -8.00
CA VAL A 332 16.01 -11.85 -9.46
C VAL A 332 16.46 -10.44 -9.81
N LYS A 333 17.20 -10.30 -10.90
CA LYS A 333 17.62 -8.99 -11.40
C LYS A 333 16.46 -8.33 -12.16
N VAL A 334 15.78 -7.40 -11.53
CA VAL A 334 14.75 -6.58 -12.18
C VAL A 334 15.40 -5.40 -12.91
N PRO A 335 15.16 -5.19 -14.23
CA PRO A 335 15.80 -4.12 -15.00
C PRO A 335 15.09 -2.76 -14.82
N VAL A 336 14.96 -2.30 -13.55
CA VAL A 336 14.22 -1.09 -13.19
C VAL A 336 14.61 0.12 -14.02
N SER A 337 15.92 0.41 -14.11
CA SER A 337 16.42 1.57 -14.85
C SER A 337 16.06 1.56 -16.33
N ASN A 338 15.99 0.36 -16.94
CA ASN A 338 15.64 0.22 -18.35
C ASN A 338 14.12 0.44 -18.57
N LEU A 339 13.29 -0.08 -17.64
CA LEU A 339 11.84 -0.01 -17.78
C LEU A 339 11.27 1.41 -17.62
N ILE A 340 11.98 2.29 -16.91
CA ILE A 340 11.61 3.71 -16.74
C ILE A 340 12.56 4.65 -17.49
N ASP A 341 13.43 4.12 -18.33
CA ASP A 341 14.32 4.94 -19.18
C ASP A 341 13.49 5.79 -20.16
N PRO A 342 13.75 7.10 -20.25
CA PRO A 342 12.97 7.98 -21.12
C PRO A 342 12.95 7.55 -22.59
N ALA A 343 14.05 7.04 -23.13
CA ALA A 343 14.10 6.57 -24.52
C ALA A 343 13.29 5.29 -24.73
N TYR A 344 13.31 4.37 -23.75
CA TYR A 344 12.48 3.18 -23.77
C TYR A 344 10.99 3.55 -23.72
N VAL A 345 10.60 4.41 -22.78
CA VAL A 345 9.20 4.85 -22.60
C VAL A 345 8.70 5.58 -23.84
N ALA A 346 9.48 6.50 -24.41
CA ALA A 346 9.15 7.22 -25.65
C ALA A 346 8.98 6.27 -26.86
N LYS A 347 9.84 5.24 -26.96
CA LYS A 347 9.70 4.20 -28.00
C LYS A 347 8.38 3.45 -27.84
N ARG A 348 8.03 3.04 -26.61
CA ARG A 348 6.77 2.32 -26.32
C ARG A 348 5.55 3.20 -26.63
N ALA A 349 5.61 4.51 -26.30
CA ALA A 349 4.57 5.47 -26.62
C ALA A 349 4.40 5.65 -28.15
N ALA A 350 5.49 5.67 -28.92
CA ALA A 350 5.45 5.82 -30.37
C ALA A 350 4.86 4.60 -31.12
N GLU A 351 4.77 3.44 -30.47
CA GLU A 351 4.16 2.23 -31.03
C GLU A 351 2.61 2.25 -30.97
N ILE A 352 2.00 3.25 -30.35
CA ILE A 352 0.54 3.35 -30.20
C ILE A 352 -0.09 3.75 -31.52
N ASP A 353 -0.97 2.90 -32.07
CA ASP A 353 -1.83 3.26 -33.20
C ASP A 353 -3.05 4.02 -32.66
N PRO A 354 -3.29 5.28 -33.10
CA PRO A 354 -4.42 6.08 -32.58
C PRO A 354 -5.78 5.61 -33.07
N ALA A 355 -5.84 4.69 -34.04
CA ALA A 355 -7.09 4.30 -34.69
C ALA A 355 -7.58 2.90 -34.24
N LYS A 356 -6.69 1.98 -33.90
CA LYS A 356 -7.03 0.59 -33.63
C LYS A 356 -6.17 -0.03 -32.53
N PRO A 357 -6.68 -1.06 -31.80
CA PRO A 357 -5.91 -1.79 -30.82
C PRO A 357 -4.69 -2.49 -31.43
N SER A 358 -3.56 -2.44 -30.76
CA SER A 358 -2.38 -3.23 -31.09
C SER A 358 -2.66 -4.71 -30.85
N PRO A 359 -2.17 -5.64 -31.72
CA PRO A 359 -2.27 -7.06 -31.46
C PRO A 359 -1.61 -7.45 -30.13
N THR A 360 -2.28 -8.23 -29.30
CA THR A 360 -1.72 -8.79 -28.10
C THR A 360 -0.84 -9.97 -28.47
N LYS A 361 0.49 -9.80 -28.43
CA LYS A 361 1.41 -10.93 -28.62
C LYS A 361 1.36 -11.80 -27.37
N ALA A 362 1.15 -13.08 -27.59
CA ALA A 362 0.99 -14.18 -26.64
C ALA A 362 1.73 -14.03 -25.29
N VAL A 363 1.15 -13.30 -24.38
CA VAL A 363 1.37 -13.43 -22.95
C VAL A 363 0.01 -13.85 -22.38
N VAL A 364 -0.05 -15.02 -21.77
CA VAL A 364 -1.32 -15.60 -21.29
C VAL A 364 -1.70 -14.90 -19.98
N PRO A 365 -2.93 -14.57 -19.77
CA PRO A 365 -3.43 -13.77 -18.67
C PRO A 365 -4.46 -14.40 -17.79
N GLY A 366 -4.85 -13.62 -16.84
CA GLY A 366 -5.96 -13.89 -15.99
C GLY A 366 -6.68 -12.64 -15.46
N LEU A 367 -7.81 -12.81 -14.78
CA LEU A 367 -8.65 -11.74 -14.22
C LEU A 367 -8.29 -11.50 -12.73
N GLU A 368 -7.95 -10.28 -12.35
CA GLU A 368 -7.79 -9.90 -10.93
C GLU A 368 -9.12 -9.55 -10.26
N LYS A 369 -9.31 -10.02 -9.01
CA LYS A 369 -10.30 -9.48 -8.08
C LYS A 369 -9.62 -8.52 -7.11
N PRO A 370 -10.15 -7.29 -6.90
CA PRO A 370 -9.49 -6.28 -6.08
C PRO A 370 -9.66 -6.57 -4.59
N GLN A 371 -8.54 -6.65 -3.84
CA GLN A 371 -8.59 -6.87 -2.39
C GLN A 371 -7.30 -6.35 -1.74
N THR A 372 -7.38 -5.22 -1.06
CA THR A 372 -6.27 -4.53 -0.40
C THR A 372 -6.86 -3.37 0.39
N THR A 373 -6.10 -2.66 1.19
CA THR A 373 -6.53 -1.38 1.77
C THR A 373 -5.42 -0.34 1.72
N HIS A 374 -5.82 0.93 1.70
CA HIS A 374 -4.91 2.06 1.64
C HIS A 374 -5.34 3.17 2.60
N PHE A 375 -4.36 3.93 3.11
CA PHE A 375 -4.59 5.21 3.78
C PHE A 375 -3.47 6.21 3.51
N SER A 376 -3.82 7.50 3.51
CA SER A 376 -2.93 8.64 3.32
C SER A 376 -2.96 9.57 4.53
N ILE A 377 -1.81 10.03 4.99
CA ILE A 377 -1.68 10.93 6.16
C ILE A 377 -0.64 12.01 5.86
N VAL A 378 -0.94 13.25 6.30
CA VAL A 378 0.05 14.33 6.41
C VAL A 378 -0.03 14.97 7.79
N ASP A 379 1.11 15.36 8.36
CA ASP A 379 1.12 16.19 9.56
C ASP A 379 1.35 17.67 9.23
N ARG A 380 1.16 18.54 10.20
CA ARG A 380 1.37 19.99 10.04
C ARG A 380 2.83 20.39 9.77
N TRP A 381 3.76 19.50 9.99
CA TRP A 381 5.21 19.70 9.76
C TRP A 381 5.61 19.35 8.33
N GLY A 382 4.69 18.84 7.51
CA GLY A 382 4.90 18.46 6.12
C GLY A 382 5.45 17.05 5.97
N ASN A 383 5.44 16.23 7.03
CA ASN A 383 5.69 14.81 6.88
C ASN A 383 4.44 14.13 6.31
N ALA A 384 4.66 13.11 5.49
CA ALA A 384 3.59 12.38 4.83
C ALA A 384 3.84 10.87 4.82
N VAL A 385 2.75 10.12 4.87
CA VAL A 385 2.74 8.66 4.74
C VAL A 385 1.64 8.24 3.76
N SER A 386 2.02 7.45 2.77
CA SER A 386 1.14 6.70 1.87
C SER A 386 1.36 5.22 2.17
N ASN A 387 0.36 4.52 2.66
CA ASN A 387 0.49 3.14 3.12
C ASN A 387 -0.55 2.24 2.50
N THR A 388 -0.10 1.22 1.79
CA THR A 388 -0.94 0.17 1.21
C THR A 388 -0.53 -1.17 1.80
N TYR A 389 -1.48 -1.89 2.40
CA TYR A 389 -1.23 -3.19 3.02
C TYR A 389 -2.44 -4.11 2.88
N THR A 390 -2.25 -5.40 3.06
CA THR A 390 -3.21 -6.38 2.60
C THR A 390 -3.13 -7.69 3.39
N LEU A 391 -4.18 -8.50 3.24
CA LEU A 391 -4.19 -9.94 3.50
C LEU A 391 -4.11 -10.73 2.19
N ASN A 392 -4.01 -10.07 1.03
CA ASN A 392 -4.24 -10.47 -0.35
C ASN A 392 -5.74 -10.54 -0.65
N GLY A 393 -6.44 -11.62 -0.40
CA GLY A 393 -7.90 -11.75 -0.51
C GLY A 393 -8.69 -10.99 0.59
N TRP A 394 -10.00 -10.67 0.37
CA TRP A 394 -10.86 -10.25 1.47
C TRP A 394 -10.87 -11.32 2.56
N PHE A 395 -10.48 -10.94 3.79
CA PHE A 395 -10.28 -11.81 4.94
C PHE A 395 -9.13 -12.83 4.78
N GLY A 396 -8.24 -12.64 3.79
CA GLY A 396 -7.10 -13.50 3.53
C GLY A 396 -7.47 -14.96 3.31
N SER A 397 -6.72 -15.86 3.93
CA SER A 397 -6.97 -17.31 3.86
C SER A 397 -8.24 -17.78 4.58
N GLY A 398 -9.02 -16.86 5.18
CA GLY A 398 -10.17 -17.18 6.01
C GLY A 398 -9.80 -17.85 7.35
N VAL A 399 -8.53 -17.87 7.70
CA VAL A 399 -8.04 -18.48 8.95
C VAL A 399 -7.85 -17.40 10.01
N VAL A 400 -8.53 -17.55 11.15
CA VAL A 400 -8.29 -16.76 12.34
C VAL A 400 -7.35 -17.52 13.27
N VAL A 401 -6.30 -16.88 13.79
CA VAL A 401 -5.42 -17.47 14.79
C VAL A 401 -6.20 -17.61 16.11
N GLU A 402 -6.57 -18.85 16.46
CA GLU A 402 -7.34 -19.11 17.68
C GLU A 402 -6.55 -18.70 18.94
N GLY A 403 -7.23 -18.01 19.85
CA GLY A 403 -6.62 -17.42 21.04
C GLY A 403 -5.88 -16.10 20.80
N ALA A 404 -5.61 -15.73 19.54
CA ALA A 404 -4.98 -14.45 19.18
C ALA A 404 -5.93 -13.49 18.45
N GLY A 405 -6.97 -14.00 17.75
CA GLY A 405 -8.11 -13.23 17.25
C GLY A 405 -7.87 -12.41 15.98
N PHE A 406 -6.81 -12.65 15.21
CA PHE A 406 -6.55 -11.97 13.94
C PHE A 406 -6.50 -12.94 12.75
N LEU A 407 -6.84 -12.43 11.57
CA LEU A 407 -6.81 -13.17 10.31
C LEU A 407 -5.38 -13.30 9.76
N LEU A 408 -5.14 -14.41 9.06
CA LEU A 408 -3.93 -14.68 8.30
C LEU A 408 -4.16 -14.46 6.80
N ASN A 409 -3.09 -14.03 6.12
CA ASN A 409 -3.07 -13.74 4.69
C ASN A 409 -3.20 -15.02 3.83
N ASP A 410 -3.51 -14.81 2.55
CA ASP A 410 -3.38 -15.79 1.47
C ASP A 410 -2.38 -15.30 0.39
N GLU A 411 -1.32 -14.65 0.86
CA GLU A 411 -0.37 -13.91 0.01
C GLU A 411 0.53 -14.82 -0.83
N MET A 412 0.58 -16.12 -0.50
CA MET A 412 1.32 -17.09 -1.30
C MET A 412 0.72 -17.26 -2.71
N ASP A 413 -0.56 -16.88 -2.92
CA ASP A 413 -1.22 -16.91 -4.24
C ASP A 413 -0.64 -15.87 -5.21
N ASP A 414 -0.03 -14.80 -4.72
CA ASP A 414 0.63 -13.79 -5.56
C ASP A 414 1.92 -14.29 -6.24
N PHE A 415 2.44 -15.45 -5.84
CA PHE A 415 3.47 -16.13 -6.60
C PHE A 415 2.92 -16.78 -7.88
N SER A 416 3.81 -17.02 -8.84
CA SER A 416 3.51 -17.88 -9.98
C SER A 416 3.59 -19.34 -9.53
N ALA A 417 2.44 -19.94 -9.19
CA ALA A 417 2.36 -21.37 -8.83
C ALA A 417 2.86 -22.28 -9.96
N LYS A 418 2.65 -21.86 -11.22
CA LYS A 418 3.20 -22.44 -12.43
C LYS A 418 3.55 -21.28 -13.37
N PRO A 419 4.81 -21.10 -13.79
CA PRO A 419 5.18 -20.06 -14.75
C PRO A 419 4.31 -20.14 -16.01
N GLY A 420 3.66 -19.03 -16.38
CA GLY A 420 2.73 -18.97 -17.50
C GLY A 420 1.27 -19.31 -17.15
N ALA A 421 0.97 -19.78 -15.94
CA ALA A 421 -0.40 -19.93 -15.44
C ALA A 421 -0.83 -18.70 -14.61
N PRO A 422 -2.12 -18.32 -14.63
CA PRO A 422 -2.64 -17.20 -13.86
C PRO A 422 -2.84 -17.56 -12.39
N ASN A 423 -2.65 -16.56 -11.48
CA ASN A 423 -3.09 -16.63 -10.08
C ASN A 423 -4.59 -16.28 -9.94
N MET A 424 -5.11 -16.14 -8.70
CA MET A 424 -6.51 -15.74 -8.46
C MET A 424 -6.88 -14.39 -9.09
N PHE A 425 -5.90 -13.51 -9.27
CA PHE A 425 -6.07 -12.20 -9.89
C PHE A 425 -5.97 -12.28 -11.41
N GLY A 426 -5.70 -13.46 -11.91
CA GLY A 426 -5.52 -13.71 -13.30
C GLY A 426 -4.29 -13.05 -13.89
N VAL A 427 -3.33 -12.66 -13.07
CA VAL A 427 -2.05 -12.15 -13.51
C VAL A 427 -1.11 -13.31 -13.77
N VAL A 428 -0.61 -13.35 -15.00
CA VAL A 428 0.44 -14.30 -15.35
C VAL A 428 1.77 -13.77 -14.84
N GLY A 429 2.44 -14.60 -14.05
CA GLY A 429 3.82 -14.38 -13.67
C GLY A 429 4.74 -15.31 -14.40
N GLY A 430 5.94 -14.81 -14.76
CA GLY A 430 7.03 -15.59 -15.30
C GLY A 430 7.80 -16.33 -14.20
N GLN A 431 8.91 -16.98 -14.60
CA GLN A 431 9.85 -17.65 -13.70
C GLN A 431 10.42 -16.69 -12.63
N ALA A 432 10.48 -15.39 -12.93
CA ALA A 432 10.93 -14.36 -12.00
C ALA A 432 10.11 -14.31 -10.70
N ASN A 433 8.82 -14.66 -10.76
CA ASN A 433 7.91 -14.69 -9.60
C ASN A 433 7.58 -16.12 -9.12
N ALA A 434 8.33 -17.15 -9.51
CA ALA A 434 8.13 -18.52 -8.98
C ALA A 434 8.40 -18.58 -7.47
N ILE A 435 7.71 -19.50 -6.78
CA ILE A 435 7.85 -19.70 -5.32
C ILE A 435 9.29 -20.15 -5.00
N ALA A 436 9.87 -19.51 -3.97
CA ALA A 436 11.12 -19.94 -3.37
C ALA A 436 11.13 -19.61 -1.86
N PRO A 437 11.79 -20.42 -1.00
CA PRO A 437 11.89 -20.15 0.43
C PRO A 437 12.43 -18.75 0.73
N GLY A 438 11.76 -18.02 1.62
CA GLY A 438 12.17 -16.66 2.03
C GLY A 438 11.91 -15.56 1.00
N LYS A 439 11.44 -15.88 -0.20
CA LYS A 439 11.14 -14.92 -1.27
C LYS A 439 9.83 -14.17 -0.99
N ARG A 440 9.75 -12.92 -1.44
CA ARG A 440 8.52 -12.11 -1.42
C ARG A 440 7.74 -12.28 -2.71
N PRO A 441 6.42 -12.47 -2.66
CA PRO A 441 5.59 -12.49 -3.87
C PRO A 441 5.49 -11.10 -4.48
N LEU A 442 5.41 -11.05 -5.81
CA LEU A 442 5.21 -9.82 -6.57
C LEU A 442 3.89 -9.15 -6.15
N SER A 443 3.91 -7.82 -6.06
CA SER A 443 2.74 -7.01 -5.68
C SER A 443 2.40 -5.98 -6.77
N SER A 444 1.16 -5.47 -6.75
CA SER A 444 0.73 -4.29 -7.52
C SER A 444 0.48 -3.05 -6.63
N MET A 445 0.70 -3.13 -5.33
CA MET A 445 0.50 -2.02 -4.39
C MET A 445 1.38 -0.82 -4.73
N THR A 446 0.79 0.38 -4.82
CA THR A 446 1.44 1.58 -5.35
C THR A 446 1.25 2.78 -4.41
N PRO A 447 1.69 2.68 -3.13
CA PRO A 447 1.65 3.86 -2.27
C PRO A 447 2.57 4.94 -2.85
N THR A 448 1.99 6.13 -3.12
CA THR A 448 2.67 7.18 -3.89
C THR A 448 2.59 8.53 -3.20
N ILE A 449 3.69 9.27 -3.24
CA ILE A 449 3.78 10.68 -2.80
C ILE A 449 4.36 11.50 -3.95
N LEU A 450 3.66 12.57 -4.33
CA LEU A 450 4.20 13.59 -5.22
C LEU A 450 4.76 14.74 -4.39
N THR A 451 5.94 15.20 -4.74
CA THR A 451 6.53 16.41 -4.16
C THR A 451 6.85 17.46 -5.25
N LYS A 452 6.85 18.72 -4.85
CA LYS A 452 7.29 19.83 -5.70
C LYS A 452 8.22 20.73 -4.88
N ASN A 453 9.45 20.91 -5.37
CA ASN A 453 10.48 21.63 -4.62
C ASN A 453 10.67 21.10 -3.18
N GLY A 454 10.67 19.77 -3.02
CA GLY A 454 10.83 19.08 -1.74
C GLY A 454 9.62 19.13 -0.80
N LYS A 455 8.51 19.76 -1.20
CA LYS A 455 7.28 19.84 -0.41
C LYS A 455 6.23 18.87 -0.95
N VAL A 456 5.49 18.23 -0.06
CA VAL A 456 4.39 17.33 -0.42
C VAL A 456 3.33 18.11 -1.22
N ALA A 457 2.94 17.56 -2.37
CA ALA A 457 1.88 18.06 -3.24
C ALA A 457 0.68 17.11 -3.27
N MET A 458 0.91 15.79 -3.21
CA MET A 458 -0.13 14.76 -3.19
C MET A 458 0.37 13.54 -2.44
N VAL A 459 -0.51 12.94 -1.64
CA VAL A 459 -0.36 11.60 -1.07
C VAL A 459 -1.53 10.78 -1.57
N ILE A 460 -1.29 9.62 -2.18
CA ILE A 460 -2.34 8.86 -2.87
C ILE A 460 -2.02 7.37 -2.93
N GLY A 461 -3.06 6.58 -2.92
CA GLY A 461 -3.05 5.17 -3.21
C GLY A 461 -4.46 4.59 -3.11
N THR A 462 -4.58 3.29 -3.35
CA THR A 462 -5.85 2.57 -3.40
C THR A 462 -5.63 1.08 -3.21
N PRO A 463 -6.65 0.34 -2.74
CA PRO A 463 -6.76 -1.09 -3.00
C PRO A 463 -7.12 -1.37 -4.47
N GLY A 464 -7.03 -2.64 -4.89
CA GLY A 464 -7.57 -3.01 -6.20
C GLY A 464 -6.77 -4.00 -7.05
N GLY A 465 -5.80 -4.73 -6.49
CA GLY A 465 -4.97 -5.68 -7.25
C GLY A 465 -4.28 -5.01 -8.43
N SER A 466 -4.36 -5.55 -9.65
CA SER A 466 -3.78 -4.94 -10.87
C SER A 466 -4.33 -3.57 -11.19
N ARG A 467 -5.53 -3.25 -10.72
CA ARG A 467 -6.19 -1.95 -10.93
C ARG A 467 -5.63 -0.82 -10.05
N ILE A 468 -4.77 -1.13 -9.08
CA ILE A 468 -4.19 -0.14 -8.15
C ILE A 468 -3.49 0.97 -8.93
N PHE A 469 -2.49 0.64 -9.73
CA PHE A 469 -1.70 1.64 -10.43
C PHE A 469 -2.46 2.33 -11.57
N THR A 470 -3.44 1.65 -12.22
CA THR A 470 -4.28 2.27 -13.25
C THR A 470 -5.27 3.26 -12.65
N SER A 471 -5.83 2.97 -11.47
CA SER A 471 -6.72 3.89 -10.76
C SER A 471 -5.96 5.11 -10.20
N VAL A 472 -4.79 4.92 -9.60
CA VAL A 472 -3.92 6.02 -9.15
C VAL A 472 -3.52 6.90 -10.35
N PHE A 473 -3.12 6.28 -11.46
CA PHE A 473 -2.78 6.99 -12.70
C PHE A 473 -3.93 7.87 -13.20
N GLN A 474 -5.16 7.33 -13.28
CA GLN A 474 -6.32 8.07 -13.79
C GLN A 474 -6.62 9.28 -12.91
N VAL A 475 -6.65 9.12 -11.57
CA VAL A 475 -6.88 10.25 -10.65
C VAL A 475 -5.77 11.30 -10.75
N LEU A 476 -4.50 10.91 -10.87
CA LEU A 476 -3.40 11.86 -11.09
C LEU A 476 -3.53 12.61 -12.44
N ALA A 477 -3.87 11.89 -13.51
CA ALA A 477 -4.10 12.49 -14.82
C ALA A 477 -5.29 13.46 -14.81
N ASP A 478 -6.40 13.09 -14.16
CA ASP A 478 -7.59 13.92 -14.04
C ASP A 478 -7.29 15.23 -13.30
N VAL A 479 -6.53 15.16 -12.20
CA VAL A 479 -6.14 16.37 -11.46
C VAL A 479 -5.13 17.22 -12.21
N TYR A 480 -4.05 16.62 -12.73
CA TYR A 480 -2.90 17.40 -13.23
C TYR A 480 -2.91 17.63 -14.75
N ASP A 481 -3.57 16.79 -15.55
CA ASP A 481 -3.70 16.97 -16.99
C ASP A 481 -5.01 17.67 -17.37
N HIS A 482 -6.09 17.36 -16.65
CA HIS A 482 -7.43 17.88 -16.96
C HIS A 482 -7.90 18.96 -15.99
N GLY A 483 -7.14 19.26 -14.93
CA GLY A 483 -7.43 20.34 -13.98
C GLY A 483 -8.65 20.11 -13.08
N LEU A 484 -9.07 18.86 -12.89
CA LEU A 484 -10.15 18.54 -11.97
C LEU A 484 -9.72 18.76 -10.52
N THR A 485 -10.66 19.09 -9.65
CA THR A 485 -10.43 18.98 -8.20
C THR A 485 -10.26 17.51 -7.82
N LEU A 486 -9.57 17.24 -6.71
CA LEU A 486 -9.38 15.85 -6.23
C LEU A 486 -10.74 15.15 -6.05
N ALA A 487 -11.71 15.82 -5.43
CA ALA A 487 -13.07 15.29 -5.27
C ALA A 487 -13.78 14.98 -6.60
N ALA A 488 -13.57 15.79 -7.64
CA ALA A 488 -14.14 15.54 -8.96
C ALA A 488 -13.44 14.37 -9.67
N ALA A 489 -12.12 14.29 -9.56
CA ALA A 489 -11.32 13.20 -10.11
C ALA A 489 -11.67 11.84 -9.48
N GLN A 490 -11.93 11.81 -8.15
CA GLN A 490 -12.37 10.58 -7.49
C GLN A 490 -13.78 10.13 -7.93
N LYS A 491 -14.67 11.06 -8.29
CA LYS A 491 -16.02 10.75 -8.80
C LYS A 491 -16.04 10.41 -10.30
N ALA A 492 -14.98 10.73 -11.02
CA ALA A 492 -14.92 10.48 -12.46
C ALA A 492 -15.03 9.00 -12.78
N GLN A 493 -15.49 8.69 -14.00
CA GLN A 493 -15.50 7.33 -14.52
C GLN A 493 -14.08 6.79 -14.58
N ARG A 494 -13.90 5.58 -14.04
CA ARG A 494 -12.66 4.81 -14.16
C ARG A 494 -12.89 3.59 -15.04
N PHE A 495 -11.86 3.22 -15.76
CA PHE A 495 -11.83 2.01 -16.57
C PHE A 495 -10.47 1.33 -16.38
N HIS A 496 -10.39 0.09 -16.80
CA HIS A 496 -9.20 -0.72 -16.69
C HIS A 496 -9.04 -1.61 -17.90
N HIS A 497 -7.83 -1.66 -18.43
CA HIS A 497 -7.40 -2.63 -19.40
C HIS A 497 -6.12 -3.28 -18.92
N GLN A 498 -6.09 -4.58 -18.93
CA GLN A 498 -4.86 -5.34 -18.73
C GLN A 498 -4.59 -6.15 -19.99
N LEU A 499 -3.43 -6.77 -20.11
CA LEU A 499 -3.01 -7.47 -21.31
C LEU A 499 -4.06 -8.48 -21.78
N LEU A 500 -4.76 -9.09 -20.84
CA LEU A 500 -5.78 -10.11 -21.12
C LEU A 500 -6.91 -10.01 -20.07
N PRO A 501 -8.16 -10.35 -20.48
CA PRO A 501 -8.57 -10.87 -21.80
C PRO A 501 -8.24 -9.88 -22.92
N GLU A 502 -7.85 -10.42 -24.09
CA GLU A 502 -7.42 -9.58 -25.21
C GLU A 502 -8.45 -8.52 -25.58
N ASN A 503 -8.01 -7.26 -25.69
CA ASN A 503 -8.81 -6.11 -26.06
C ASN A 503 -10.09 -5.92 -25.23
N THR A 504 -10.10 -6.34 -23.96
CA THR A 504 -11.25 -6.15 -23.07
C THR A 504 -11.01 -4.94 -22.16
N ILE A 505 -11.92 -3.97 -22.18
CA ILE A 505 -11.93 -2.80 -21.30
C ILE A 505 -13.00 -3.00 -20.24
N PHE A 506 -12.62 -2.89 -18.98
CA PHE A 506 -13.49 -3.06 -17.83
C PHE A 506 -13.93 -1.70 -17.30
N PHE A 507 -15.25 -1.55 -17.11
CA PHE A 507 -15.87 -0.42 -16.44
C PHE A 507 -16.48 -0.85 -15.11
N GLU A 508 -16.83 0.07 -14.25
CA GLU A 508 -17.40 -0.18 -12.93
C GLU A 508 -18.82 0.36 -12.81
N PRO A 509 -19.62 -0.16 -11.85
CA PRO A 509 -21.02 0.27 -11.66
C PRO A 509 -21.19 1.69 -11.14
N TYR A 510 -20.22 2.23 -10.40
CA TYR A 510 -20.33 3.56 -9.78
C TYR A 510 -20.49 4.69 -10.78
N ALA A 511 -19.67 4.68 -11.84
CA ALA A 511 -19.73 5.63 -12.95
C ALA A 511 -19.66 4.85 -14.27
N PRO A 512 -20.77 4.20 -14.71
CA PRO A 512 -20.76 3.26 -15.81
C PRO A 512 -20.50 3.97 -17.14
N ALA A 513 -19.91 3.23 -18.09
CA ALA A 513 -19.79 3.70 -19.46
C ALA A 513 -21.19 3.82 -20.11
N SER A 514 -21.41 4.92 -20.84
CA SER A 514 -22.60 5.08 -21.66
C SER A 514 -22.64 4.06 -22.80
N ASP A 515 -23.83 3.73 -23.27
CA ASP A 515 -23.99 2.80 -24.42
C ASP A 515 -23.29 3.35 -25.67
N GLY A 516 -23.29 4.67 -25.87
CA GLY A 516 -22.57 5.31 -26.97
C GLY A 516 -21.05 5.14 -26.87
N LEU A 517 -20.48 5.23 -25.66
CA LEU A 517 -19.06 4.97 -25.43
C LEU A 517 -18.72 3.49 -25.70
N LYS A 518 -19.52 2.56 -25.18
CA LYS A 518 -19.34 1.12 -25.41
C LYS A 518 -19.37 0.78 -26.90
N ALA A 519 -20.41 1.21 -27.60
CA ALA A 519 -20.55 0.98 -29.05
C ALA A 519 -19.39 1.55 -29.87
N ALA A 520 -18.88 2.75 -29.50
CA ALA A 520 -17.73 3.34 -30.16
C ALA A 520 -16.43 2.57 -29.91
N LEU A 521 -16.25 2.01 -28.72
CA LEU A 521 -15.11 1.15 -28.41
C LEU A 521 -15.20 -0.22 -29.11
N GLU A 522 -16.38 -0.81 -29.17
CA GLU A 522 -16.63 -2.06 -29.90
C GLU A 522 -16.36 -1.90 -31.40
N THR A 523 -16.76 -0.77 -32.00
CA THR A 523 -16.45 -0.47 -33.40
C THR A 523 -14.92 -0.38 -33.64
N ARG A 524 -14.14 -0.06 -32.62
CA ARG A 524 -12.66 -0.05 -32.69
C ARG A 524 -12.03 -1.43 -32.45
N GLY A 525 -12.81 -2.44 -32.09
CA GLY A 525 -12.32 -3.81 -31.86
C GLY A 525 -12.09 -4.18 -30.39
N TYR A 526 -12.59 -3.38 -29.46
CA TYR A 526 -12.61 -3.73 -28.04
C TYR A 526 -13.86 -4.52 -27.66
N LYS A 527 -13.77 -5.31 -26.59
CA LYS A 527 -14.92 -5.78 -25.80
C LYS A 527 -15.06 -4.90 -24.57
N THR A 528 -16.28 -4.65 -24.14
CA THR A 528 -16.53 -3.90 -22.90
C THR A 528 -17.25 -4.78 -21.89
N GLU A 529 -16.72 -4.83 -20.67
CA GLU A 529 -17.29 -5.60 -19.56
C GLU A 529 -17.46 -4.71 -18.33
N THR A 530 -18.34 -5.11 -17.42
CA THR A 530 -18.53 -4.43 -16.13
C THR A 530 -17.84 -5.24 -15.06
N GLN A 531 -16.98 -4.57 -14.27
CA GLN A 531 -16.37 -5.10 -13.05
C GLN A 531 -16.97 -4.40 -11.84
N ASP A 532 -16.87 -5.04 -10.68
CA ASP A 532 -17.44 -4.55 -9.43
C ASP A 532 -16.69 -3.39 -8.78
N PHE A 533 -15.39 -3.17 -9.14
CA PHE A 533 -14.53 -2.26 -8.40
C PHE A 533 -13.31 -1.76 -9.20
N ASN A 534 -13.12 -0.44 -9.27
CA ASN A 534 -11.93 0.22 -9.81
C ASN A 534 -11.30 1.19 -8.80
N GLY A 535 -10.87 0.63 -7.66
CA GLY A 535 -10.16 1.35 -6.61
C GLY A 535 -11.06 2.07 -5.60
N ASP A 536 -10.51 2.26 -4.42
CA ASP A 536 -11.00 3.04 -3.29
C ASP A 536 -9.88 4.01 -2.92
N ILE A 537 -9.86 5.17 -3.61
CA ILE A 537 -8.75 6.11 -3.52
C ILE A 537 -8.80 6.90 -2.22
N GLU A 538 -7.80 6.75 -1.38
CA GLU A 538 -7.58 7.59 -0.22
C GLU A 538 -6.45 8.57 -0.50
N ALA A 539 -6.77 9.85 -0.67
CA ALA A 539 -5.79 10.83 -1.14
C ALA A 539 -5.85 12.15 -0.36
N ILE A 540 -4.71 12.84 -0.31
CA ILE A 540 -4.58 14.19 0.24
C ILE A 540 -3.81 15.04 -0.76
N GLN A 541 -4.47 16.04 -1.35
CA GLN A 541 -3.81 17.07 -2.15
C GLN A 541 -3.40 18.25 -1.25
N VAL A 542 -2.19 18.78 -1.44
CA VAL A 542 -1.75 20.00 -0.74
C VAL A 542 -1.82 21.18 -1.69
N VAL A 543 -2.77 22.09 -1.46
CA VAL A 543 -2.95 23.31 -2.25
C VAL A 543 -2.34 24.49 -1.49
N GLY A 544 -1.20 24.98 -1.95
CA GLY A 544 -0.40 25.95 -1.21
C GLY A 544 0.14 25.38 0.10
N ARG A 545 -0.50 25.70 1.22
CA ARG A 545 -0.19 25.15 2.56
C ARG A 545 -1.35 24.39 3.17
N THR A 546 -2.45 24.23 2.44
CA THR A 546 -3.70 23.66 2.94
C THR A 546 -3.82 22.22 2.45
N PRO A 547 -3.86 21.22 3.35
CA PRO A 547 -4.17 19.85 2.97
C PRO A 547 -5.67 19.72 2.67
N VAL A 548 -5.99 19.08 1.56
CA VAL A 548 -7.35 18.76 1.09
C VAL A 548 -7.44 17.24 1.01
N PRO A 549 -7.87 16.57 2.09
CA PRO A 549 -8.06 15.14 2.10
C PRO A 549 -9.40 14.78 1.46
N GLU A 550 -9.42 13.70 0.69
CA GLU A 550 -10.63 13.13 0.09
C GLU A 550 -10.59 11.61 0.22
N ALA A 551 -11.73 11.03 0.58
CA ALA A 551 -11.99 9.60 0.56
C ALA A 551 -12.87 9.26 -0.63
N ASP A 552 -12.63 8.12 -1.25
CA ASP A 552 -13.37 7.69 -2.44
C ASP A 552 -14.85 7.45 -2.11
N PRO A 553 -15.78 7.99 -2.89
CA PRO A 553 -17.21 7.76 -2.68
C PRO A 553 -17.69 6.33 -3.03
N ARG A 554 -16.80 5.48 -3.56
CA ARG A 554 -17.11 4.07 -3.91
C ARG A 554 -17.19 3.16 -2.70
N ALA A 555 -16.55 3.53 -1.61
CA ALA A 555 -16.52 2.72 -0.38
C ALA A 555 -16.94 3.53 0.86
N ARG A 556 -16.48 3.13 2.05
CA ARG A 556 -16.87 3.74 3.34
C ARG A 556 -15.77 4.63 3.94
N GLY A 557 -14.83 5.08 3.11
CA GLY A 557 -13.71 5.90 3.52
C GLY A 557 -14.11 7.21 4.18
N VAL A 558 -13.22 7.76 5.00
CA VAL A 558 -13.40 9.03 5.71
C VAL A 558 -12.15 9.89 5.59
N ALA A 559 -12.38 11.16 5.22
CA ALA A 559 -11.33 12.17 5.13
C ALA A 559 -11.51 13.22 6.22
N LEU A 560 -10.45 13.55 6.96
CA LEU A 560 -10.46 14.50 8.06
C LEU A 560 -9.31 15.50 7.96
N VAL A 561 -9.59 16.78 8.22
CA VAL A 561 -8.60 17.82 8.50
C VAL A 561 -8.40 17.90 10.02
N VAL A 562 -7.13 17.86 10.47
CA VAL A 562 -6.76 17.83 11.90
C VAL A 562 -6.06 19.15 12.26
N LYS A 563 -6.79 20.05 12.90
CA LYS A 563 -6.31 21.36 13.39
C LYS A 563 -5.60 21.25 14.72
#